data_ee91104e316d7a896243b72f3477bb74
#
_entry.id   ee91104e316d7a896243b72f3477bb74
#
_cell.length_a   1.000
_cell.length_b   1.000
_cell.length_c   1.000
_cell.angle_alpha   90.00
_cell.angle_beta   90.00
_cell.angle_gamma   90.00
#
_symmetry.space_group_name_H-M   'P 1'
#
loop_
_entity.id
_entity.type
_entity.pdbx_description
1 polymer ?
#
loop_
_entity_poly.entity_id
_entity_poly.type
_entity_poly.pdbx_seq_one_letter_code
_entity_poly.pdbx_strand_id
1 'polypeptide(L)'
;RVTQLRNFINQRCLALEQGMIDCYQLTGPFPVTFDVSPANAGTLKVNSITPPSYSWSTTYFGGIQTNVTAKANPGYVFDHWTYTTGPMGLGATQDTNFININGPETIVAVFVPDIPDLDGDGCLNTVEIAAGTDPNVVDTDGDGENDCAELGPNPAVPLDTDGDGLIDALESSIIDSDGDGVMNELDPDNANPC
;
A
#
# COMPACT_ATOMS: atom_id res chain seq x y z
N ARG A 1 -27.92 3.47 -46.74
CA ARG A 1 -28.38 4.39 -45.63
C ARG A 1 -27.54 4.19 -44.36
N VAL A 2 -27.34 2.96 -43.87
CA VAL A 2 -26.55 2.71 -42.64
C VAL A 2 -25.09 3.12 -42.78
N THR A 3 -24.48 2.87 -43.92
CA THR A 3 -23.07 3.25 -44.21
C THR A 3 -22.91 4.78 -44.25
N GLN A 4 -23.87 5.49 -44.83
CA GLN A 4 -23.86 6.96 -44.89
C GLN A 4 -24.00 7.58 -43.50
N LEU A 5 -24.85 7.01 -42.65
CA LEU A 5 -25.01 7.47 -41.28
C LEU A 5 -23.74 7.22 -40.45
N ARG A 6 -23.11 6.06 -40.60
CA ARG A 6 -21.81 5.77 -39.96
C ARG A 6 -20.72 6.76 -40.39
N ASN A 7 -20.61 7.00 -41.69
CA ASN A 7 -19.63 7.98 -42.20
C ASN A 7 -19.89 9.40 -41.68
N PHE A 8 -21.13 9.82 -41.61
CA PHE A 8 -21.51 11.11 -41.05
C PHE A 8 -21.16 11.24 -39.55
N ILE A 9 -21.47 10.18 -38.76
CA ILE A 9 -21.11 10.15 -37.34
C ILE A 9 -19.59 10.19 -37.16
N ASN A 10 -18.84 9.36 -37.91
CA ASN A 10 -17.38 9.33 -37.82
C ASN A 10 -16.76 10.67 -38.19
N GLN A 11 -17.22 11.33 -39.25
CA GLN A 11 -16.72 12.65 -39.65
C GLN A 11 -17.00 13.71 -38.58
N ARG A 12 -18.15 13.66 -37.93
CA ARG A 12 -18.48 14.57 -36.82
C ARG A 12 -17.62 14.31 -35.58
N CYS A 13 -17.35 13.06 -35.25
CA CYS A 13 -16.45 12.72 -34.14
C CYS A 13 -15.03 13.26 -34.40
N LEU A 14 -14.48 13.06 -35.60
CA LEU A 14 -13.18 13.61 -35.99
C LEU A 14 -13.15 15.15 -35.96
N ALA A 15 -14.22 15.80 -36.41
CA ALA A 15 -14.32 17.26 -36.38
C ALA A 15 -14.44 17.80 -34.95
N LEU A 16 -15.08 17.06 -34.05
CA LEU A 16 -15.18 17.43 -32.62
C LEU A 16 -13.81 17.27 -31.93
N GLU A 17 -13.11 16.18 -32.19
CA GLU A 17 -11.75 15.97 -31.66
C GLU A 17 -10.81 17.08 -32.10
N GLN A 18 -10.78 17.41 -33.40
CA GLN A 18 -9.95 18.48 -33.93
C GLN A 18 -10.35 19.84 -33.36
N GLY A 19 -11.65 20.09 -33.24
CA GLY A 19 -12.17 21.33 -32.65
C GLY A 19 -11.77 21.48 -31.17
N MET A 20 -11.73 20.41 -30.40
CA MET A 20 -11.23 20.43 -29.03
C MET A 20 -9.73 20.74 -28.98
N ILE A 21 -8.94 20.09 -29.85
CA ILE A 21 -7.49 20.33 -29.94
C ILE A 21 -7.22 21.80 -30.26
N ASP A 22 -7.88 22.34 -31.28
CA ASP A 22 -7.65 23.70 -31.77
C ASP A 22 -8.11 24.77 -30.75
N CYS A 23 -9.25 24.57 -30.12
CA CYS A 23 -9.82 25.55 -29.18
C CYS A 23 -9.08 25.57 -27.84
N TYR A 24 -8.62 24.41 -27.33
CA TYR A 24 -8.03 24.28 -26.01
C TYR A 24 -6.52 24.02 -26.05
N GLN A 25 -5.89 24.03 -27.22
CA GLN A 25 -4.47 23.77 -27.43
C GLN A 25 -4.03 22.40 -26.84
N LEU A 26 -4.91 21.40 -26.97
CA LEU A 26 -4.64 20.05 -26.50
C LEU A 26 -3.70 19.31 -27.45
N THR A 27 -3.08 18.27 -26.97
CA THR A 27 -2.29 17.33 -27.76
C THR A 27 -2.94 15.94 -27.77
N GLY A 28 -2.62 15.09 -28.74
CA GLY A 28 -3.20 13.77 -28.84
C GLY A 28 -4.39 13.70 -29.82
N PRO A 29 -5.41 12.82 -29.59
CA PRO A 29 -5.55 11.94 -28.41
C PRO A 29 -4.49 10.82 -28.37
N PHE A 30 -4.10 10.43 -27.18
CA PHE A 30 -3.13 9.36 -26.93
C PHE A 30 -3.81 8.11 -26.38
N PRO A 31 -3.38 6.90 -26.80
CA PRO A 31 -3.84 5.66 -26.18
C PRO A 31 -3.32 5.56 -24.74
N VAL A 32 -4.20 5.25 -23.81
CA VAL A 32 -3.89 5.07 -22.40
C VAL A 32 -4.49 3.76 -21.90
N THR A 33 -3.69 2.98 -21.20
CA THR A 33 -4.12 1.75 -20.55
C THR A 33 -4.05 1.91 -19.04
N PHE A 34 -5.13 1.57 -18.36
CA PHE A 34 -5.22 1.51 -16.91
C PHE A 34 -5.34 0.06 -16.46
N ASP A 35 -4.55 -0.33 -15.47
CA ASP A 35 -4.52 -1.69 -14.97
C ASP A 35 -4.35 -1.76 -13.45
N VAL A 36 -4.54 -2.94 -12.88
CA VAL A 36 -4.30 -3.26 -11.47
C VAL A 36 -3.42 -4.49 -11.34
N SER A 37 -2.50 -4.48 -10.43
CA SER A 37 -1.59 -5.60 -10.18
C SER A 37 -1.48 -5.87 -8.67
N PRO A 38 -1.64 -7.14 -8.23
CA PRO A 38 -2.10 -8.30 -8.99
C PRO A 38 -3.57 -8.18 -9.39
N ALA A 39 -4.01 -9.02 -10.33
CA ALA A 39 -5.41 -9.02 -10.78
C ALA A 39 -6.38 -9.23 -9.59
N ASN A 40 -7.46 -8.46 -9.56
CA ASN A 40 -8.46 -8.44 -8.49
C ASN A 40 -7.98 -7.90 -7.13
N ALA A 41 -6.78 -7.37 -7.01
CA ALA A 41 -6.31 -6.78 -5.75
C ALA A 41 -6.95 -5.43 -5.41
N GLY A 42 -7.53 -4.77 -6.39
CA GLY A 42 -8.17 -3.47 -6.17
C GLY A 42 -8.95 -2.97 -7.38
N THR A 43 -9.36 -1.73 -7.30
CA THR A 43 -10.07 -1.00 -8.36
C THR A 43 -9.46 0.37 -8.57
N LEU A 44 -9.66 0.92 -9.77
CA LEU A 44 -9.27 2.29 -10.12
C LEU A 44 -10.50 3.16 -10.36
N LYS A 45 -10.37 4.44 -10.03
CA LYS A 45 -11.24 5.49 -10.52
C LYS A 45 -10.40 6.47 -11.33
N VAL A 46 -10.80 6.73 -12.57
CA VAL A 46 -10.13 7.67 -13.48
C VAL A 46 -11.07 8.83 -13.73
N ASN A 47 -10.75 10.01 -13.18
CA ASN A 47 -11.67 11.14 -13.09
C ASN A 47 -12.98 10.71 -12.39
N SER A 48 -14.08 10.58 -13.14
CA SER A 48 -15.39 10.15 -12.64
C SER A 48 -15.75 8.69 -13.03
N ILE A 49 -14.88 8.00 -13.76
CA ILE A 49 -15.16 6.68 -14.35
C ILE A 49 -14.45 5.61 -13.52
N THR A 50 -15.18 4.56 -13.18
CA THR A 50 -14.61 3.30 -12.70
C THR A 50 -14.61 2.32 -13.87
N PRO A 51 -13.44 1.86 -14.36
CA PRO A 51 -13.37 0.86 -15.43
C PRO A 51 -14.13 -0.41 -15.07
N PRO A 52 -14.89 -0.99 -16.02
CA PRO A 52 -15.69 -2.19 -15.75
C PRO A 52 -14.83 -3.45 -15.67
N SER A 53 -13.63 -3.42 -16.18
CA SER A 53 -12.65 -4.52 -16.18
C SER A 53 -11.23 -3.98 -16.39
N TYR A 54 -10.22 -4.78 -16.07
CA TYR A 54 -8.80 -4.50 -16.30
C TYR A 54 -8.20 -5.60 -17.21
N SER A 55 -7.28 -5.30 -18.10
CA SER A 55 -6.74 -3.98 -18.42
C SER A 55 -7.75 -3.16 -19.24
N TRP A 56 -7.95 -1.87 -18.92
CA TRP A 56 -8.88 -0.99 -19.60
C TRP A 56 -8.13 0.04 -20.45
N SER A 57 -8.36 -0.01 -21.77
CA SER A 57 -7.72 0.91 -22.72
C SER A 57 -8.72 1.90 -23.27
N THR A 58 -8.29 3.15 -23.38
CA THR A 58 -9.08 4.28 -23.90
C THR A 58 -8.14 5.32 -24.47
N THR A 59 -8.66 6.49 -24.86
CA THR A 59 -7.87 7.61 -25.35
C THR A 59 -8.08 8.85 -24.48
N TYR A 60 -6.99 9.58 -24.23
CA TYR A 60 -6.99 10.85 -23.49
C TYR A 60 -6.26 11.93 -24.26
N PHE A 61 -6.74 13.18 -24.14
CA PHE A 61 -6.00 14.33 -24.63
C PHE A 61 -4.89 14.72 -23.65
N GLY A 62 -3.75 15.11 -24.18
CA GLY A 62 -2.69 15.74 -23.41
C GLY A 62 -2.99 17.20 -23.13
N GLY A 63 -2.31 17.75 -22.11
CA GLY A 63 -2.55 19.12 -21.64
C GLY A 63 -3.65 19.24 -20.60
N ILE A 64 -4.31 18.13 -20.23
CA ILE A 64 -5.34 18.06 -19.19
C ILE A 64 -4.87 17.11 -18.10
N GLN A 65 -4.97 17.57 -16.84
CA GLN A 65 -4.73 16.73 -15.68
C GLN A 65 -5.77 15.61 -15.61
N THR A 66 -5.29 14.37 -15.53
CA THR A 66 -6.12 13.17 -15.34
C THR A 66 -5.97 12.68 -13.90
N ASN A 67 -7.06 12.73 -13.13
CA ASN A 67 -7.05 12.25 -11.75
C ASN A 67 -7.25 10.75 -11.70
N VAL A 68 -6.51 10.09 -10.84
CA VAL A 68 -6.60 8.65 -10.60
C VAL A 68 -6.69 8.37 -9.10
N THR A 69 -7.52 7.41 -8.73
CA THR A 69 -7.63 6.94 -7.34
C THR A 69 -7.61 5.43 -7.35
N ALA A 70 -6.72 4.84 -6.56
CA ALA A 70 -6.67 3.41 -6.30
C ALA A 70 -7.48 3.09 -5.04
N LYS A 71 -8.20 1.98 -5.06
CA LYS A 71 -8.91 1.45 -3.90
C LYS A 71 -8.63 -0.04 -3.79
N ALA A 72 -7.99 -0.44 -2.70
CA ALA A 72 -7.72 -1.84 -2.41
C ALA A 72 -9.00 -2.63 -2.13
N ASN A 73 -9.01 -3.88 -2.55
CA ASN A 73 -10.00 -4.86 -2.12
C ASN A 73 -9.61 -5.48 -0.77
N PRO A 74 -10.54 -6.10 -0.02
CA PRO A 74 -10.22 -6.78 1.23
C PRO A 74 -9.04 -7.76 1.08
N GLY A 75 -8.08 -7.71 2.00
CA GLY A 75 -6.86 -8.51 1.98
C GLY A 75 -5.72 -7.93 1.16
N TYR A 76 -5.85 -6.68 0.72
CA TYR A 76 -4.80 -5.94 0.01
C TYR A 76 -4.69 -4.51 0.52
N VAL A 77 -3.52 -3.91 0.36
CA VAL A 77 -3.25 -2.49 0.53
C VAL A 77 -2.65 -1.91 -0.75
N PHE A 78 -2.91 -0.63 -1.02
CA PHE A 78 -2.25 0.04 -2.13
C PHE A 78 -0.79 0.30 -1.78
N ASP A 79 0.11 -0.06 -2.71
CA ASP A 79 1.55 0.13 -2.53
C ASP A 79 2.04 1.33 -3.34
N HIS A 80 1.93 1.26 -4.67
CA HIS A 80 2.38 2.36 -5.52
C HIS A 80 1.75 2.34 -6.92
N TRP A 81 1.99 3.44 -7.67
CA TRP A 81 1.71 3.52 -9.10
C TRP A 81 2.94 3.20 -9.92
N THR A 82 2.77 2.40 -10.99
CA THR A 82 3.73 2.33 -12.09
C THR A 82 3.16 3.01 -13.33
N TYR A 83 4.02 3.65 -14.12
CA TYR A 83 3.64 4.43 -15.30
C TYR A 83 4.78 4.44 -16.32
N THR A 84 4.44 4.70 -17.61
CA THR A 84 5.42 4.57 -18.70
C THR A 84 6.22 5.84 -18.93
N THR A 85 5.60 7.02 -18.97
CA THR A 85 6.26 8.26 -19.42
C THR A 85 6.11 9.44 -18.49
N GLY A 86 4.96 9.69 -17.91
CA GLY A 86 4.68 10.87 -17.10
C GLY A 86 4.76 10.58 -15.60
N PRO A 87 5.44 11.42 -14.80
CA PRO A 87 5.45 11.24 -13.34
C PRO A 87 4.08 11.50 -12.75
N MET A 88 3.75 10.79 -11.68
CA MET A 88 2.61 11.10 -10.83
C MET A 88 2.82 12.42 -10.09
N GLY A 89 1.79 13.26 -10.05
CA GLY A 89 1.90 14.62 -9.54
C GLY A 89 2.17 14.73 -8.04
N LEU A 90 1.70 13.73 -7.24
CA LEU A 90 1.88 13.67 -5.80
C LEU A 90 2.89 12.59 -5.35
N GLY A 91 3.66 12.02 -6.32
CA GLY A 91 4.54 10.88 -6.07
C GLY A 91 3.83 9.54 -6.23
N ALA A 92 4.60 8.47 -6.44
CA ALA A 92 4.03 7.17 -6.83
C ALA A 92 3.27 6.45 -5.69
N THR A 93 3.47 6.82 -4.43
CA THR A 93 2.92 6.11 -3.26
C THR A 93 1.61 6.70 -2.73
N GLN A 94 1.07 7.75 -3.35
CA GLN A 94 -0.23 8.31 -2.96
C GLN A 94 -1.36 7.61 -3.74
N ASP A 95 -2.30 7.00 -3.05
CA ASP A 95 -3.45 6.28 -3.63
C ASP A 95 -4.36 7.18 -4.48
N THR A 96 -4.50 8.44 -4.09
CA THR A 96 -5.18 9.48 -4.86
C THR A 96 -4.15 10.41 -5.48
N ASN A 97 -4.16 10.48 -6.81
CA ASN A 97 -3.10 11.12 -7.57
C ASN A 97 -3.61 11.74 -8.88
N PHE A 98 -2.72 12.33 -9.63
CA PHE A 98 -2.99 12.78 -11.00
C PHE A 98 -1.77 12.58 -11.90
N ILE A 99 -2.01 12.49 -13.20
CA ILE A 99 -0.99 12.40 -14.24
C ILE A 99 -1.33 13.36 -15.39
N ASN A 100 -0.31 13.98 -15.96
CA ASN A 100 -0.42 14.75 -17.19
C ASN A 100 0.00 13.87 -18.38
N ILE A 101 -0.97 13.44 -19.16
CA ILE A 101 -0.75 12.56 -20.32
C ILE A 101 -0.14 13.38 -21.45
N ASN A 102 1.03 12.98 -21.96
CA ASN A 102 1.75 13.64 -23.03
C ASN A 102 2.14 12.69 -24.19
N GLY A 103 1.70 11.43 -24.13
CA GLY A 103 1.96 10.38 -25.10
C GLY A 103 1.20 9.11 -24.75
N PRO A 104 1.42 8.01 -25.48
CA PRO A 104 0.92 6.71 -25.09
C PRO A 104 1.37 6.35 -23.67
N GLU A 105 0.44 5.90 -22.84
CA GLU A 105 0.70 5.69 -21.40
C GLU A 105 0.10 4.37 -20.91
N THR A 106 0.81 3.71 -20.02
CA THR A 106 0.27 2.60 -19.22
C THR A 106 0.42 2.96 -17.76
N ILE A 107 -0.68 2.95 -17.03
CA ILE A 107 -0.77 3.32 -15.62
C ILE A 107 -1.30 2.10 -14.87
N VAL A 108 -0.53 1.59 -13.90
CA VAL A 108 -0.90 0.43 -13.10
C VAL A 108 -0.93 0.83 -11.64
N ALA A 109 -2.04 0.55 -10.95
CA ALA A 109 -2.06 0.55 -9.50
C ALA A 109 -1.53 -0.80 -9.00
N VAL A 110 -0.47 -0.75 -8.23
CA VAL A 110 0.13 -1.93 -7.60
C VAL A 110 -0.38 -2.04 -6.18
N PHE A 111 -0.86 -3.23 -5.84
CA PHE A 111 -1.33 -3.57 -4.51
C PHE A 111 -0.50 -4.74 -3.98
N VAL A 112 -0.31 -4.78 -2.67
CA VAL A 112 0.34 -5.88 -1.97
C VAL A 112 -0.65 -6.53 -1.00
N PRO A 113 -0.47 -7.80 -0.63
CA PRO A 113 -1.28 -8.41 0.42
C PRO A 113 -1.22 -7.55 1.69
N ASP A 114 -2.37 -7.35 2.31
CA ASP A 114 -2.45 -6.83 3.66
C ASP A 114 -2.18 -8.01 4.61
N ILE A 115 -0.95 -8.10 5.08
CA ILE A 115 -0.50 -9.14 6.00
C ILE A 115 -0.50 -8.51 7.38
N PRO A 116 -1.58 -8.70 8.15
CA PRO A 116 -1.70 -8.08 9.46
C PRO A 116 -0.79 -8.71 10.52
N ASP A 117 -0.24 -9.88 10.27
CA ASP A 117 0.67 -10.68 11.09
C ASP A 117 1.77 -11.21 10.15
N LEU A 118 2.92 -10.55 10.13
CA LEU A 118 3.93 -10.74 9.08
C LEU A 118 4.84 -11.94 9.33
N ASP A 119 5.18 -12.22 10.60
CA ASP A 119 6.02 -13.34 10.99
C ASP A 119 5.22 -14.59 11.43
N GLY A 120 3.90 -14.42 11.68
CA GLY A 120 2.98 -15.51 11.97
C GLY A 120 3.01 -15.99 13.42
N ASP A 121 3.41 -15.13 14.35
CA ASP A 121 3.49 -15.47 15.79
C ASP A 121 2.11 -15.45 16.49
N GLY A 122 1.11 -14.83 15.84
CA GLY A 122 -0.28 -14.71 16.29
C GLY A 122 -0.67 -13.31 16.76
N CYS A 123 0.27 -12.38 16.85
CA CYS A 123 0.00 -10.97 17.06
C CYS A 123 -0.13 -10.22 15.72
N LEU A 124 -0.82 -9.08 15.76
CA LEU A 124 -0.88 -8.19 14.59
C LEU A 124 0.33 -7.25 14.62
N ASN A 125 0.92 -6.98 13.46
CA ASN A 125 2.02 -6.02 13.32
C ASN A 125 1.77 -4.68 14.04
N THR A 126 0.51 -4.22 14.08
CA THR A 126 0.14 -2.98 14.78
C THR A 126 0.22 -3.10 16.31
N VAL A 127 0.03 -4.29 16.82
CA VAL A 127 0.15 -4.60 18.25
C VAL A 127 1.62 -4.64 18.64
N GLU A 128 2.43 -5.33 17.85
CA GLU A 128 3.88 -5.46 18.04
C GLU A 128 4.59 -4.11 17.98
N ILE A 129 4.30 -3.28 16.94
CA ILE A 129 4.83 -1.91 16.85
C ILE A 129 4.44 -1.07 18.07
N ALA A 130 3.23 -1.24 18.60
CA ALA A 130 2.77 -0.50 19.78
C ALA A 130 3.46 -0.98 21.07
N ALA A 131 3.80 -2.27 21.15
CA ALA A 131 4.53 -2.89 22.24
C ALA A 131 6.04 -2.62 22.16
N GLY A 132 6.58 -2.41 20.94
CA GLY A 132 7.99 -2.18 20.70
C GLY A 132 8.76 -3.40 20.22
N THR A 133 8.07 -4.53 19.94
CA THR A 133 8.66 -5.72 19.33
C THR A 133 8.80 -5.56 17.80
N ASP A 134 9.53 -6.46 17.13
CA ASP A 134 9.76 -6.41 15.68
C ASP A 134 8.75 -7.29 14.93
N PRO A 135 7.81 -6.70 14.16
CA PRO A 135 6.76 -7.45 13.45
C PRO A 135 7.26 -8.35 12.31
N ASN A 136 8.56 -8.52 12.15
CA ASN A 136 9.17 -9.46 11.22
C ASN A 136 9.87 -10.63 11.94
N VAL A 137 9.86 -10.65 13.28
CA VAL A 137 10.62 -11.58 14.10
C VAL A 137 9.71 -12.18 15.16
N VAL A 138 9.40 -13.45 15.03
CA VAL A 138 8.50 -14.24 15.90
C VAL A 138 8.84 -14.15 17.40
N ASP A 139 10.10 -13.87 17.75
CA ASP A 139 10.70 -13.87 19.07
C ASP A 139 11.78 -12.78 19.07
N THR A 140 11.42 -11.58 19.58
CA THR A 140 12.25 -10.37 19.45
C THR A 140 13.50 -10.41 20.32
N ASP A 141 13.45 -11.00 21.52
CA ASP A 141 14.59 -11.10 22.43
C ASP A 141 15.40 -12.38 22.27
N GLY A 142 14.87 -13.39 21.55
CA GLY A 142 15.56 -14.59 21.14
C GLY A 142 15.67 -15.67 22.22
N ASP A 143 14.75 -15.69 23.17
CA ASP A 143 14.78 -16.63 24.30
C ASP A 143 14.05 -17.94 24.04
N GLY A 144 13.23 -18.01 22.97
CA GLY A 144 12.48 -19.19 22.51
C GLY A 144 11.00 -19.16 22.80
N GLU A 145 10.48 -18.16 23.47
CA GLU A 145 9.07 -17.83 23.53
C GLU A 145 8.72 -16.83 22.43
N ASN A 146 7.48 -16.73 21.97
CA ASN A 146 7.12 -15.78 20.93
C ASN A 146 6.52 -14.49 21.54
N ASP A 147 6.73 -13.37 20.84
CA ASP A 147 6.30 -12.05 21.29
C ASP A 147 4.82 -12.04 21.71
N CYS A 148 3.96 -12.72 20.94
CA CYS A 148 2.52 -12.76 21.23
C CYS A 148 2.16 -13.51 22.51
N ALA A 149 2.90 -14.54 22.88
CA ALA A 149 2.69 -15.26 24.12
C ALA A 149 3.11 -14.40 25.31
N GLU A 150 4.22 -13.70 25.20
CA GLU A 150 4.80 -12.83 26.23
C GLU A 150 4.07 -11.50 26.37
N LEU A 151 3.44 -10.96 25.30
CA LEU A 151 2.53 -9.83 25.44
C LEU A 151 1.27 -10.18 26.26
N GLY A 152 0.96 -11.45 26.38
CA GLY A 152 -0.13 -11.96 27.20
C GLY A 152 -1.53 -11.70 26.61
N PRO A 153 -2.59 -11.99 27.39
CA PRO A 153 -3.95 -11.99 26.89
C PRO A 153 -4.54 -10.59 26.61
N ASN A 154 -3.85 -9.54 27.02
CA ASN A 154 -4.27 -8.14 26.79
C ASN A 154 -3.07 -7.32 26.31
N PRO A 155 -2.75 -7.34 25.04
CA PRO A 155 -1.60 -6.61 24.49
C PRO A 155 -1.63 -5.07 24.67
N ALA A 156 -2.77 -4.50 25.04
CA ALA A 156 -2.83 -3.07 25.42
C ALA A 156 -2.21 -2.79 26.79
N VAL A 157 -1.95 -3.84 27.56
CA VAL A 157 -1.22 -3.83 28.84
C VAL A 157 -0.32 -5.08 28.81
N PRO A 158 0.82 -4.99 28.09
CA PRO A 158 1.75 -6.12 27.97
C PRO A 158 2.21 -6.63 29.35
N LEU A 159 2.63 -7.88 29.39
CA LEU A 159 3.25 -8.42 30.59
C LEU A 159 4.59 -7.73 30.85
N ASP A 160 4.87 -7.49 32.13
CA ASP A 160 6.08 -6.92 32.70
C ASP A 160 6.18 -7.57 34.06
N THR A 161 6.88 -8.71 34.10
CA THR A 161 6.80 -9.66 35.23
C THR A 161 7.51 -9.15 36.47
N ASP A 162 8.59 -8.40 36.32
CA ASP A 162 9.34 -7.84 37.44
C ASP A 162 8.98 -6.39 37.77
N GLY A 163 8.30 -5.68 36.82
CA GLY A 163 7.75 -4.33 37.03
C GLY A 163 8.76 -3.20 36.85
N ASP A 164 9.82 -3.42 36.10
CA ASP A 164 10.89 -2.41 35.86
C ASP A 164 10.52 -1.43 34.75
N GLY A 165 9.52 -1.77 33.91
CA GLY A 165 8.97 -0.97 32.81
C GLY A 165 9.45 -1.40 31.44
N LEU A 166 10.31 -2.44 31.34
CA LEU A 166 10.51 -3.21 30.13
C LEU A 166 9.53 -4.39 30.13
N ILE A 167 9.04 -4.79 29.00
CA ILE A 167 8.04 -5.87 28.89
C ILE A 167 8.73 -7.22 28.67
N ASP A 168 8.10 -8.31 29.09
CA ASP A 168 8.63 -9.67 28.99
C ASP A 168 9.13 -9.99 27.57
N ALA A 169 8.39 -9.63 26.53
CA ALA A 169 8.77 -9.83 25.11
C ALA A 169 10.03 -9.07 24.64
N LEU A 170 10.67 -8.28 25.48
CA LEU A 170 11.93 -7.58 25.23
C LEU A 170 13.01 -7.98 26.24
N GLU A 171 12.68 -8.86 27.18
CA GLU A 171 13.57 -9.32 28.26
C GLU A 171 13.66 -10.84 28.31
N SER A 172 14.82 -11.35 28.06
CA SER A 172 15.06 -12.78 27.93
C SER A 172 14.90 -13.55 29.25
N SER A 173 14.06 -14.58 29.24
CA SER A 173 13.89 -15.55 30.31
C SER A 173 15.08 -16.49 30.52
N ILE A 174 16.08 -16.43 29.61
CA ILE A 174 17.27 -17.32 29.63
C ILE A 174 18.60 -16.58 29.77
N ILE A 175 18.60 -15.24 29.73
CA ILE A 175 19.80 -14.42 29.89
C ILE A 175 19.81 -13.79 31.29
N ASP A 176 20.94 -13.88 31.95
CA ASP A 176 21.29 -13.18 33.20
C ASP A 176 22.41 -12.21 32.84
N SER A 177 22.08 -10.92 32.69
CA SER A 177 22.99 -9.91 32.13
C SER A 177 24.05 -9.45 33.10
N ASP A 178 23.79 -9.45 34.39
CA ASP A 178 24.73 -8.99 35.43
C ASP A 178 25.36 -10.12 36.23
N GLY A 179 24.84 -11.35 36.11
CA GLY A 179 25.42 -12.56 36.69
C GLY A 179 25.08 -12.80 38.15
N ASP A 180 24.00 -12.24 38.63
CA ASP A 180 23.54 -12.41 40.01
C ASP A 180 22.74 -13.70 40.25
N GLY A 181 22.31 -14.36 39.17
CA GLY A 181 21.57 -15.62 39.16
C GLY A 181 20.07 -15.46 38.98
N VAL A 182 19.59 -14.25 38.70
CA VAL A 182 18.22 -13.94 38.25
C VAL A 182 18.25 -13.67 36.75
N MET A 183 17.26 -14.15 36.00
CA MET A 183 17.15 -13.90 34.54
C MET A 183 16.53 -12.53 34.32
N ASN A 184 16.86 -11.91 33.19
CA ASN A 184 16.45 -10.53 32.91
C ASN A 184 14.96 -10.29 33.10
N GLU A 185 14.08 -11.17 32.60
CA GLU A 185 12.62 -11.10 32.74
C GLU A 185 12.12 -11.05 34.21
N LEU A 186 12.94 -11.48 35.14
CA LEU A 186 12.62 -11.58 36.58
C LEU A 186 13.45 -10.63 37.43
N ASP A 187 14.38 -9.88 36.84
CA ASP A 187 15.34 -9.00 37.52
C ASP A 187 15.04 -7.53 37.27
N PRO A 188 14.44 -6.80 38.24
CA PRO A 188 14.12 -5.37 38.08
C PRO A 188 15.32 -4.45 37.88
N ASP A 189 16.57 -4.97 37.91
CA ASP A 189 17.80 -4.16 37.71
C ASP A 189 18.86 -4.97 36.95
N ASN A 190 18.57 -5.33 35.71
CA ASN A 190 19.39 -6.13 34.80
C ASN A 190 20.88 -5.71 34.67
N ALA A 191 21.29 -4.66 35.33
CA ALA A 191 22.64 -4.12 35.26
C ALA A 191 23.39 -4.16 36.62
N ASN A 192 22.75 -4.58 37.69
CA ASN A 192 23.27 -4.46 39.05
C ASN A 192 23.24 -5.78 39.84
N PRO A 193 24.36 -6.50 39.94
CA PRO A 193 24.44 -7.87 40.51
C PRO A 193 24.25 -7.90 42.04
N CYS A 194 23.27 -7.23 42.61
CA CYS A 194 22.96 -7.30 44.06
C CYS A 194 21.61 -6.76 44.45
#